data_b187d5906bb3f704ebc48631046d6979
#
_entry.id   b187d5906bb3f704ebc48631046d6979
#
_cell.length_a   1.000
_cell.length_b   1.000
_cell.length_c   1.000
_cell.angle_alpha   90.00
_cell.angle_beta   90.00
_cell.angle_gamma   90.00
#
_symmetry.space_group_name_H-M   'P 1'
#
loop_
_entity.id
_entity.type
_entity.pdbx_description
1 polymer ?
#
loop_
_entity_poly.entity_id
_entity_poly.type
_entity_poly.pdbx_seq_one_letter_code
_entity_poly.pdbx_strand_id
1 'polypeptide(L)'
;MKKRKLRWADYKLVLGRINHINKDWLTPAEYLPYIYALLGDIDLDPCSTHSANAEFLRAKKIYTLDDDGLNIQDPWTGKVYLFPPTFGRCSFNKERGTWRWSLKAGISSKAPSIIWFRRLVREWKLRNIPEALFYTTYPEMMRICPEMWDFPVCIPTDRANLIHGGDLYTLKSPLYCGYFIYLPSLEFGFDQTERFKEIFSNLGKIIC
;
A
#
# COMPACT_ATOMS: atom_id res chain seq x y z
N MET A 1 -16.52 32.89 -4.11
CA MET A 1 -15.06 32.83 -3.90
C MET A 1 -14.43 31.90 -4.92
N LYS A 2 -13.60 32.40 -5.85
CA LYS A 2 -12.88 31.54 -6.82
C LYS A 2 -11.79 30.75 -6.10
N LYS A 3 -11.88 29.40 -6.08
CA LYS A 3 -10.81 28.53 -5.55
C LYS A 3 -9.56 28.73 -6.40
N ARG A 4 -8.50 29.28 -5.81
CA ARG A 4 -7.18 29.47 -6.44
C ARG A 4 -6.59 28.09 -6.73
N LYS A 5 -6.34 27.77 -8.03
CA LYS A 5 -5.57 26.57 -8.39
C LYS A 5 -4.15 26.75 -7.89
N LEU A 6 -3.70 25.86 -7.02
CA LEU A 6 -2.30 25.80 -6.57
C LEU A 6 -1.39 25.55 -7.78
N ARG A 7 -0.30 26.31 -7.90
CA ARG A 7 0.72 26.13 -8.95
C ARG A 7 1.79 25.14 -8.48
N TRP A 8 2.52 24.56 -9.37
CA TRP A 8 3.65 23.63 -9.09
C TRP A 8 4.65 24.14 -8.06
N ALA A 9 4.93 25.46 -8.09
CA ALA A 9 5.79 26.13 -7.13
C ALA A 9 5.23 26.09 -5.70
N ASP A 10 3.90 26.14 -5.57
CA ASP A 10 3.22 26.10 -4.27
C ASP A 10 3.32 24.68 -3.67
N TYR A 11 3.30 23.63 -4.53
CA TYR A 11 3.53 22.24 -4.11
C TYR A 11 4.96 22.01 -3.60
N LYS A 12 5.98 22.55 -4.26
CA LYS A 12 7.37 22.45 -3.79
C LYS A 12 7.56 23.12 -2.43
N LEU A 13 6.87 24.23 -2.18
CA LEU A 13 6.92 24.95 -0.89
C LEU A 13 6.23 24.16 0.24
N VAL A 14 5.11 23.51 -0.05
CA VAL A 14 4.41 22.65 0.90
C VAL A 14 5.24 21.40 1.21
N LEU A 15 5.76 20.72 0.18
CA LEU A 15 6.61 19.54 0.33
C LEU A 15 7.95 19.85 1.03
N GLY A 16 8.49 21.07 0.87
CA GLY A 16 9.74 21.49 1.52
C GLY A 16 9.62 21.89 2.99
N ARG A 17 8.41 22.19 3.47
CA ARG A 17 8.14 22.58 4.87
C ARG A 17 7.70 21.42 5.76
N ILE A 18 7.43 20.26 5.18
CA ILE A 18 7.01 19.07 5.92
C ILE A 18 8.25 18.49 6.61
N ASN A 19 8.28 18.58 7.92
CA ASN A 19 9.33 18.00 8.75
C ASN A 19 9.56 16.53 8.41
N HIS A 20 10.84 16.13 8.33
CA HIS A 20 11.30 14.83 7.82
C HIS A 20 10.79 13.59 8.59
N ILE A 21 10.00 13.75 9.64
CA ILE A 21 9.65 12.69 10.59
C ILE A 21 8.36 11.95 10.20
N ASN A 22 7.45 12.56 9.42
CA ASN A 22 6.19 11.94 9.01
C ASN A 22 5.89 12.23 7.52
N LYS A 23 6.68 11.66 6.63
CA LYS A 23 6.52 11.86 5.16
C LYS A 23 5.66 10.80 4.49
N ASP A 24 4.96 9.99 5.26
CA ASP A 24 4.19 8.90 4.69
C ASP A 24 2.81 9.34 4.25
N TRP A 25 2.36 8.73 3.17
CA TRP A 25 1.01 8.89 2.67
C TRP A 25 0.15 7.77 3.25
N LEU A 26 -0.96 8.14 3.83
CA LEU A 26 -1.93 7.20 4.37
C LEU A 26 -2.95 6.81 3.31
N THR A 27 -3.57 5.67 3.52
CA THR A 27 -4.67 5.19 2.69
C THR A 27 -5.78 6.24 2.61
N PRO A 28 -6.23 6.62 1.40
CA PRO A 28 -7.34 7.53 1.24
C PRO A 28 -8.59 7.03 1.96
N ALA A 29 -9.23 7.93 2.72
CA ALA A 29 -10.40 7.56 3.52
C ALA A 29 -11.57 7.05 2.66
N GLU A 30 -11.70 7.56 1.43
CA GLU A 30 -12.70 7.11 0.47
C GLU A 30 -12.54 5.64 0.03
N TYR A 31 -11.38 5.04 0.22
CA TYR A 31 -11.12 3.64 -0.13
C TYR A 31 -11.44 2.66 1.00
N LEU A 32 -11.53 3.14 2.24
CA LEU A 32 -11.77 2.27 3.39
C LEU A 32 -13.05 1.42 3.27
N PRO A 33 -14.19 1.95 2.77
CA PRO A 33 -15.40 1.13 2.59
C PRO A 33 -15.18 -0.06 1.65
N TYR A 34 -14.41 0.11 0.57
CA TYR A 34 -14.11 -0.96 -0.39
C TYR A 34 -13.16 -2.00 0.22
N ILE A 35 -12.16 -1.55 0.98
CA ILE A 35 -11.19 -2.41 1.66
C ILE A 35 -11.92 -3.30 2.67
N TYR A 36 -12.78 -2.71 3.51
CA TYR A 36 -13.56 -3.46 4.49
C TYR A 36 -14.63 -4.35 3.87
N ALA A 37 -15.28 -3.91 2.77
CA ALA A 37 -16.24 -4.75 2.07
C ALA A 37 -15.59 -6.02 1.50
N LEU A 38 -14.31 -5.91 1.07
CA LEU A 38 -13.57 -7.04 0.52
C LEU A 38 -12.98 -7.93 1.62
N LEU A 39 -12.17 -7.35 2.51
CA LEU A 39 -11.41 -8.12 3.49
C LEU A 39 -12.21 -8.41 4.77
N GLY A 40 -13.24 -7.61 5.08
CA GLY A 40 -13.84 -7.59 6.41
C GLY A 40 -12.86 -6.98 7.42
N ASP A 41 -12.56 -7.71 8.49
CA ASP A 41 -11.51 -7.32 9.42
C ASP A 41 -10.12 -7.43 8.76
N ILE A 42 -9.27 -6.46 9.04
CA ILE A 42 -7.86 -6.48 8.64
C ILE A 42 -7.05 -7.07 9.80
N ASP A 43 -6.41 -8.22 9.59
CA ASP A 43 -5.63 -8.85 10.64
C ASP A 43 -4.24 -8.23 10.74
N LEU A 44 -3.64 -7.83 9.60
CA LEU A 44 -2.30 -7.27 9.56
C LEU A 44 -2.17 -6.12 8.56
N ASP A 45 -1.56 -4.99 9.01
CA ASP A 45 -0.93 -3.98 8.18
C ASP A 45 0.58 -4.01 8.44
N PRO A 46 1.40 -4.56 7.50
CA PRO A 46 2.82 -4.79 7.77
C PRO A 46 3.72 -3.55 7.64
N CYS A 47 3.16 -2.38 7.37
CA CYS A 47 3.93 -1.14 7.24
C CYS A 47 3.14 0.10 7.69
N SER A 48 2.78 0.15 8.96
CA SER A 48 1.92 1.18 9.52
C SER A 48 2.61 1.99 10.63
N THR A 49 1.85 2.94 11.17
CA THR A 49 2.17 3.62 12.43
C THR A 49 1.00 3.47 13.39
N HIS A 50 1.25 3.58 14.68
CA HIS A 50 0.18 3.49 15.68
C HIS A 50 -0.94 4.52 15.47
N SER A 51 -0.58 5.76 15.11
CA SER A 51 -1.56 6.82 14.84
C SER A 51 -2.37 6.54 13.57
N ALA A 52 -1.71 6.15 12.48
CA ALA A 52 -2.38 5.83 11.22
C ALA A 52 -3.35 4.65 11.39
N ASN A 53 -2.93 3.62 12.11
CA ASN A 53 -3.80 2.47 12.37
C ASN A 53 -5.00 2.82 13.24
N ALA A 54 -4.80 3.60 14.32
CA ALA A 54 -5.89 3.96 15.22
C ALA A 54 -6.96 4.83 14.53
N GLU A 55 -6.55 5.71 13.63
CA GLU A 55 -7.44 6.66 12.98
C GLU A 55 -8.11 6.10 11.70
N PHE A 56 -7.42 5.22 10.96
CA PHE A 56 -7.86 4.80 9.65
C PHE A 56 -8.12 3.31 9.52
N LEU A 57 -7.06 2.49 9.50
CA LEU A 57 -7.16 1.09 9.08
C LEU A 57 -7.62 0.13 10.17
N ARG A 58 -7.37 0.43 11.43
CA ARG A 58 -7.75 -0.40 12.59
C ARG A 58 -7.43 -1.89 12.43
N ALA A 59 -6.28 -2.18 11.80
CA ALA A 59 -5.78 -3.54 11.72
C ALA A 59 -5.50 -4.10 13.13
N LYS A 60 -5.76 -5.38 13.34
CA LYS A 60 -5.53 -6.03 14.65
C LYS A 60 -4.06 -6.05 15.04
N LYS A 61 -3.19 -6.20 14.05
CA LYS A 61 -1.73 -6.16 14.21
C LYS A 61 -1.12 -5.21 13.17
N ILE A 62 -0.09 -4.48 13.58
CA ILE A 62 0.71 -3.68 12.68
C ILE A 62 2.19 -4.02 12.86
N TYR A 63 2.99 -3.80 11.82
CA TYR A 63 4.43 -3.63 11.94
C TYR A 63 4.78 -2.17 11.68
N THR A 64 5.54 -1.60 12.60
CA THR A 64 6.12 -0.26 12.46
C THR A 64 7.50 -0.34 11.82
N LEU A 65 8.13 0.81 11.63
CA LEU A 65 9.52 0.87 11.15
C LEU A 65 10.49 0.11 12.06
N ASP A 66 10.23 0.12 13.37
CA ASP A 66 11.09 -0.54 14.37
C ASP A 66 10.95 -2.07 14.31
N ASP A 67 9.75 -2.56 13.97
CA ASP A 67 9.47 -4.00 13.84
C ASP A 67 10.02 -4.60 12.55
N ASP A 68 10.22 -3.79 11.51
CA ASP A 68 10.67 -4.20 10.17
C ASP A 68 9.81 -5.29 9.54
N GLY A 69 8.63 -4.92 9.02
CA GLY A 69 7.70 -5.85 8.37
C GLY A 69 8.28 -6.63 7.17
N LEU A 70 9.46 -6.27 6.66
CA LEU A 70 10.18 -7.04 5.66
C LEU A 70 11.02 -8.18 6.25
N ASN A 71 11.11 -8.28 7.58
CA ASN A 71 11.84 -9.36 8.23
C ASN A 71 11.18 -10.73 7.92
N ILE A 72 11.87 -11.57 7.16
CA ILE A 72 11.33 -12.86 6.71
C ILE A 72 11.25 -13.92 7.82
N GLN A 73 11.84 -13.66 8.96
CA GLN A 73 11.77 -14.57 10.12
C GLN A 73 10.46 -14.45 10.89
N ASP A 74 9.74 -13.31 10.66
CA ASP A 74 8.42 -13.07 11.21
C ASP A 74 7.37 -13.30 10.12
N PRO A 75 6.77 -14.49 10.03
CA PRO A 75 5.75 -14.77 9.02
C PRO A 75 4.51 -13.89 9.27
N TRP A 76 3.93 -13.38 8.18
CA TRP A 76 2.66 -12.68 8.26
C TRP A 76 1.52 -13.68 8.46
N THR A 77 0.45 -13.27 9.12
CA THR A 77 -0.71 -14.13 9.37
C THR A 77 -2.00 -13.34 9.22
N GLY A 78 -3.08 -14.05 8.85
CA GLY A 78 -4.40 -13.46 8.68
C GLY A 78 -4.53 -12.64 7.40
N LYS A 79 -5.63 -11.91 7.27
CA LYS A 79 -5.92 -11.06 6.12
C LYS A 79 -5.08 -9.80 6.15
N VAL A 80 -4.41 -9.52 5.04
CA VAL A 80 -3.44 -8.43 4.95
C VAL A 80 -3.95 -7.31 4.06
N TYR A 81 -3.92 -6.09 4.58
CA TYR A 81 -3.94 -4.89 3.77
C TYR A 81 -2.55 -4.27 3.76
N LEU A 82 -2.06 -3.90 2.58
CA LEU A 82 -0.71 -3.36 2.43
C LEU A 82 -0.69 -2.16 1.50
N PHE A 83 -0.37 -1.00 2.05
CA PHE A 83 0.04 0.19 1.31
C PHE A 83 1.50 0.47 1.62
N PRO A 84 2.45 0.14 0.72
CA PRO A 84 3.87 0.28 0.99
C PRO A 84 4.25 1.71 1.34
N PRO A 85 5.21 1.91 2.24
CA PRO A 85 5.66 3.25 2.57
C PRO A 85 6.21 3.96 1.34
N THR A 86 5.84 5.21 1.18
CA THR A 86 6.26 6.08 0.07
C THR A 86 7.60 6.77 0.34
N PHE A 87 8.11 6.61 1.56
CA PHE A 87 9.39 7.16 1.99
C PHE A 87 10.32 6.06 2.53
N GLY A 88 11.56 6.41 2.75
CA GLY A 88 12.58 5.46 3.16
C GLY A 88 13.12 4.65 1.99
N ARG A 89 13.93 3.67 2.29
CA ARG A 89 14.56 2.80 1.31
C ARG A 89 14.59 1.36 1.79
N CYS A 90 14.44 0.45 0.86
CA CYS A 90 14.72 -0.95 1.11
C CYS A 90 16.17 -1.26 0.76
N SER A 91 16.90 -1.82 1.70
CA SER A 91 18.27 -2.29 1.49
C SER A 91 18.30 -3.82 1.55
N PHE A 92 19.11 -4.42 0.68
CA PHE A 92 19.29 -5.87 0.68
C PHE A 92 20.54 -6.24 1.48
N ASN A 93 20.36 -7.06 2.51
CA ASN A 93 21.48 -7.65 3.24
C ASN A 93 21.92 -8.94 2.52
N LYS A 94 23.08 -8.89 1.87
CA LYS A 94 23.62 -10.01 1.09
C LYS A 94 23.97 -11.23 1.94
N GLU A 95 24.42 -11.01 3.17
CA GLU A 95 24.82 -12.10 4.07
C GLU A 95 23.61 -12.90 4.57
N ARG A 96 22.50 -12.20 4.82
CA ARG A 96 21.25 -12.80 5.31
C ARG A 96 20.24 -13.13 4.21
N GLY A 97 20.49 -12.68 2.97
CA GLY A 97 19.56 -12.85 1.87
C GLY A 97 18.21 -12.13 2.07
N THR A 98 18.18 -11.08 2.90
CA THR A 98 16.93 -10.42 3.34
C THR A 98 16.89 -8.95 2.95
N TRP A 99 15.69 -8.44 2.73
CA TRP A 99 15.43 -7.02 2.61
C TRP A 99 15.11 -6.43 3.97
N ARG A 100 15.49 -5.18 4.16
CA ARG A 100 15.17 -4.37 5.32
C ARG A 100 14.67 -3.00 4.89
N TRP A 101 13.59 -2.53 5.50
CA TRP A 101 13.15 -1.15 5.37
C TRP A 101 13.91 -0.26 6.36
N SER A 102 14.29 0.95 5.93
CA SER A 102 15.10 1.86 6.75
C SER A 102 14.90 3.31 6.30
N LEU A 103 14.95 4.23 7.26
CA LEU A 103 14.99 5.68 6.98
C LEU A 103 16.37 6.14 6.49
N LYS A 104 17.42 5.37 6.76
CA LYS A 104 18.77 5.75 6.32
C LYS A 104 18.84 5.72 4.80
N ALA A 105 19.44 6.77 4.23
CA ALA A 105 19.73 6.84 2.81
C ALA A 105 20.68 5.72 2.43
N GLY A 106 20.14 4.61 1.99
CA GLY A 106 20.88 3.51 1.39
C GLY A 106 20.70 3.49 -0.12
N ILE A 107 21.57 2.82 -0.84
CA ILE A 107 21.40 2.58 -2.27
C ILE A 107 20.34 1.47 -2.40
N SER A 108 19.08 1.85 -2.66
CA SER A 108 18.08 0.90 -3.09
C SER A 108 18.09 0.84 -4.61
N SER A 109 18.35 -0.32 -5.15
CA SER A 109 18.27 -0.56 -6.59
C SER A 109 16.85 -0.82 -7.08
N LYS A 110 15.88 -0.95 -6.18
CA LYS A 110 14.48 -1.29 -6.50
C LYS A 110 13.50 -0.42 -5.72
N ALA A 111 12.37 -0.12 -6.36
CA ALA A 111 11.29 0.60 -5.73
C ALA A 111 10.73 -0.17 -4.53
N PRO A 112 10.49 0.48 -3.40
CA PRO A 112 9.91 -0.15 -2.21
C PRO A 112 8.66 -0.95 -2.51
N SER A 113 7.72 -0.43 -3.30
CA SER A 113 6.47 -1.11 -3.66
C SER A 113 6.68 -2.52 -4.22
N ILE A 114 7.70 -2.73 -5.07
CA ILE A 114 7.98 -4.05 -5.65
C ILE A 114 8.49 -5.02 -4.59
N ILE A 115 9.34 -4.55 -3.68
CA ILE A 115 9.92 -5.39 -2.63
C ILE A 115 8.82 -5.84 -1.67
N TRP A 116 7.95 -4.92 -1.27
CA TRP A 116 6.81 -5.19 -0.42
C TRP A 116 5.79 -6.11 -1.09
N PHE A 117 5.49 -5.88 -2.37
CA PHE A 117 4.59 -6.74 -3.13
C PHE A 117 5.13 -8.18 -3.23
N ARG A 118 6.43 -8.35 -3.54
CA ARG A 118 7.06 -9.67 -3.59
C ARG A 118 7.06 -10.37 -2.25
N ARG A 119 7.22 -9.63 -1.15
CA ARG A 119 7.05 -10.18 0.19
C ARG A 119 5.61 -10.66 0.40
N LEU A 120 4.62 -9.87 0.03
CA LEU A 120 3.21 -10.22 0.13
C LEU A 120 2.89 -11.50 -0.66
N VAL A 121 3.30 -11.54 -1.93
CA VAL A 121 3.09 -12.73 -2.81
C VAL A 121 3.76 -13.96 -2.24
N ARG A 122 4.95 -13.81 -1.65
CA ARG A 122 5.63 -14.93 -0.98
C ARG A 122 4.81 -15.48 0.19
N GLU A 123 4.33 -14.63 1.08
CA GLU A 123 3.53 -15.07 2.24
C GLU A 123 2.22 -15.73 1.80
N TRP A 124 1.60 -15.20 0.75
CA TRP A 124 0.40 -15.78 0.16
C TRP A 124 0.68 -17.16 -0.49
N LYS A 125 1.75 -17.30 -1.27
CA LYS A 125 2.16 -18.59 -1.87
C LYS A 125 2.51 -19.65 -0.83
N LEU A 126 3.10 -19.24 0.29
CA LEU A 126 3.40 -20.12 1.43
C LEU A 126 2.16 -20.45 2.27
N ARG A 127 0.99 -19.88 1.95
CA ARG A 127 -0.26 -20.03 2.70
C ARG A 127 -0.19 -19.53 4.14
N ASN A 128 0.75 -18.64 4.45
CA ASN A 128 0.84 -17.97 5.73
C ASN A 128 -0.29 -16.94 5.89
N ILE A 129 -0.72 -16.33 4.79
CA ILE A 129 -1.85 -15.41 4.72
C ILE A 129 -2.90 -15.96 3.74
N PRO A 130 -4.19 -15.99 4.13
CA PRO A 130 -5.25 -16.50 3.27
C PRO A 130 -5.61 -15.54 2.13
N GLU A 131 -5.64 -14.25 2.39
CA GLU A 131 -6.17 -13.22 1.50
C GLU A 131 -5.43 -11.91 1.72
N ALA A 132 -5.24 -11.12 0.66
CA ALA A 132 -4.62 -9.81 0.77
C ALA A 132 -5.09 -8.81 -0.27
N LEU A 133 -5.04 -7.53 0.11
CA LEU A 133 -5.22 -6.40 -0.80
C LEU A 133 -4.01 -5.47 -0.72
N PHE A 134 -3.39 -5.27 -1.86
CA PHE A 134 -2.25 -4.37 -2.03
C PHE A 134 -2.69 -3.09 -2.72
N TYR A 135 -2.32 -1.93 -2.19
CA TYR A 135 -2.51 -0.64 -2.83
C TYR A 135 -1.16 0.02 -3.08
N THR A 136 -0.99 0.66 -4.22
CA THR A 136 0.24 1.42 -4.50
C THR A 136 -0.04 2.58 -5.45
N THR A 137 0.78 3.62 -5.33
CA THR A 137 0.80 4.78 -6.22
C THR A 137 2.03 4.79 -7.14
N TYR A 138 2.72 3.66 -7.29
CA TYR A 138 3.94 3.53 -8.09
C TYR A 138 3.64 2.94 -9.47
N PRO A 139 3.38 3.76 -10.52
CA PRO A 139 2.93 3.28 -11.82
C PRO A 139 3.98 2.45 -12.58
N GLU A 140 5.28 2.69 -12.34
CA GLU A 140 6.35 1.91 -12.96
C GLU A 140 6.29 0.41 -12.61
N MET A 141 5.64 0.05 -11.50
CA MET A 141 5.46 -1.34 -11.12
C MET A 141 4.70 -2.12 -12.20
N MET A 142 3.74 -1.49 -12.90
CA MET A 142 2.99 -2.11 -14.00
C MET A 142 3.91 -2.61 -15.12
N ARG A 143 5.05 -1.95 -15.33
CA ARG A 143 6.02 -2.31 -16.37
C ARG A 143 7.10 -3.26 -15.87
N ILE A 144 7.58 -3.09 -14.64
CA ILE A 144 8.80 -3.75 -14.15
C ILE A 144 8.53 -4.88 -13.15
N CYS A 145 7.26 -5.15 -12.82
CA CYS A 145 6.82 -6.23 -11.92
C CYS A 145 5.74 -7.07 -12.63
N PRO A 146 6.11 -7.89 -13.64
CA PRO A 146 5.14 -8.62 -14.45
C PRO A 146 4.27 -9.57 -13.63
N GLU A 147 4.78 -10.08 -12.52
CA GLU A 147 4.06 -10.96 -11.61
C GLU A 147 2.80 -10.32 -10.98
N MET A 148 2.65 -9.01 -11.04
CA MET A 148 1.41 -8.37 -10.58
C MET A 148 0.20 -8.69 -11.44
N TRP A 149 0.43 -9.01 -12.71
CA TRP A 149 -0.63 -9.32 -13.67
C TRP A 149 -1.19 -10.73 -13.53
N ASP A 150 -0.61 -11.55 -12.63
CA ASP A 150 -1.16 -12.84 -12.22
C ASP A 150 -2.38 -12.68 -11.29
N PHE A 151 -2.72 -11.45 -10.91
CA PHE A 151 -3.75 -11.10 -9.93
C PHE A 151 -4.73 -10.07 -10.49
N PRO A 152 -5.99 -10.08 -10.02
CA PRO A 152 -6.94 -9.02 -10.35
C PRO A 152 -6.45 -7.63 -9.91
N VAL A 153 -6.56 -6.67 -10.82
CA VAL A 153 -6.14 -5.28 -10.61
C VAL A 153 -7.31 -4.34 -10.78
N CYS A 154 -7.51 -3.40 -9.85
CA CYS A 154 -8.44 -2.28 -10.02
C CYS A 154 -7.65 -0.99 -10.20
N ILE A 155 -7.92 -0.27 -11.28
CA ILE A 155 -7.40 1.08 -11.54
C ILE A 155 -8.54 2.06 -11.31
N PRO A 156 -8.57 2.81 -10.19
CA PRO A 156 -9.58 3.83 -9.92
C PRO A 156 -9.64 4.88 -11.03
N THR A 157 -10.85 5.31 -11.39
CA THR A 157 -11.05 6.37 -12.40
C THR A 157 -10.74 7.74 -11.85
N ASP A 158 -10.97 7.92 -10.55
CA ASP A 158 -10.68 9.18 -9.86
C ASP A 158 -9.33 9.14 -9.15
N ARG A 159 -8.74 10.32 -9.02
CA ARG A 159 -7.50 10.46 -8.28
C ARG A 159 -7.76 10.39 -6.78
N ALA A 160 -6.93 9.61 -6.10
CA ALA A 160 -6.99 9.48 -4.65
C ALA A 160 -6.75 10.80 -3.91
N ASN A 161 -7.51 11.02 -2.85
CA ASN A 161 -7.21 12.04 -1.87
C ASN A 161 -6.25 11.47 -0.83
N LEU A 162 -4.96 11.49 -1.13
CA LEU A 162 -3.95 10.99 -0.21
C LEU A 162 -3.92 11.84 1.07
N ILE A 163 -3.86 11.18 2.21
CA ILE A 163 -3.75 11.81 3.51
C ILE A 163 -2.29 11.82 3.91
N HIS A 164 -1.76 12.98 4.27
CA HIS A 164 -0.39 13.08 4.76
C HIS A 164 -0.33 12.79 6.26
N GLY A 165 0.50 11.83 6.65
CA GLY A 165 0.57 11.30 8.02
C GLY A 165 1.02 12.27 9.10
N GLY A 166 1.60 13.44 8.74
CA GLY A 166 2.06 14.44 9.72
C GLY A 166 1.04 15.49 10.13
N ASP A 167 0.09 15.82 9.24
CA ASP A 167 -0.74 17.00 9.42
C ASP A 167 -2.25 16.75 9.16
N LEU A 168 -2.65 15.51 8.91
CA LEU A 168 -4.03 15.14 8.55
C LEU A 168 -4.59 15.92 7.33
N TYR A 169 -3.74 16.50 6.51
CA TYR A 169 -4.18 17.23 5.32
C TYR A 169 -4.50 16.25 4.19
N THR A 170 -5.73 16.35 3.72
CA THR A 170 -6.15 15.69 2.50
C THR A 170 -5.65 16.49 1.31
N LEU A 171 -4.65 16.00 0.61
CA LEU A 171 -4.20 16.57 -0.65
C LEU A 171 -4.76 15.73 -1.79
N LYS A 172 -5.58 16.34 -2.65
CA LYS A 172 -5.81 15.77 -3.97
C LYS A 172 -4.47 15.73 -4.69
N SER A 173 -3.89 14.54 -4.77
CA SER A 173 -2.65 14.40 -5.53
C SER A 173 -2.96 14.56 -7.01
N PRO A 174 -2.44 15.60 -7.69
CA PRO A 174 -2.61 15.74 -9.13
C PRO A 174 -1.76 14.74 -9.93
N LEU A 175 -0.87 13.98 -9.25
CA LEU A 175 0.19 13.21 -9.90
C LEU A 175 0.06 11.69 -9.70
N TYR A 176 -0.76 11.21 -8.75
CA TYR A 176 -0.76 9.80 -8.41
C TYR A 176 -2.13 9.18 -8.69
N CYS A 177 -2.17 8.34 -9.71
CA CYS A 177 -3.19 7.32 -9.84
C CYS A 177 -2.70 6.09 -9.09
N GLY A 178 -3.32 5.77 -7.96
CA GLY A 178 -3.06 4.50 -7.30
C GLY A 178 -3.84 3.37 -7.97
N TYR A 179 -3.49 2.16 -7.65
CA TYR A 179 -4.24 0.97 -8.08
C TYR A 179 -4.15 -0.11 -7.02
N PHE A 180 -5.15 -0.98 -7.04
CA PHE A 180 -5.26 -2.11 -6.14
C PHE A 180 -4.89 -3.39 -6.86
N ILE A 181 -4.23 -4.31 -6.15
CA ILE A 181 -3.96 -5.68 -6.58
C ILE A 181 -4.53 -6.60 -5.52
N TYR A 182 -5.40 -7.51 -5.91
CA TYR A 182 -6.07 -8.43 -5.01
C TYR A 182 -5.44 -9.82 -5.09
N LEU A 183 -5.03 -10.36 -3.96
CA LEU A 183 -4.57 -11.73 -3.80
C LEU A 183 -5.71 -12.53 -3.15
N PRO A 184 -6.47 -13.30 -3.93
CA PRO A 184 -7.66 -13.99 -3.46
C PRO A 184 -7.33 -15.14 -2.51
N SER A 185 -8.31 -15.52 -1.68
CA SER A 185 -8.16 -16.71 -0.85
C SER A 185 -8.04 -17.97 -1.71
N LEU A 186 -7.10 -18.83 -1.33
CA LEU A 186 -6.88 -20.13 -1.96
C LEU A 186 -7.75 -21.24 -1.35
N GLU A 187 -8.47 -20.95 -0.25
CA GLU A 187 -9.16 -21.97 0.55
C GLU A 187 -10.61 -22.21 0.14
N PHE A 188 -11.22 -21.27 -0.58
CA PHE A 188 -12.63 -21.35 -0.95
C PHE A 188 -12.74 -21.58 -2.45
N GLY A 189 -13.43 -22.67 -2.84
CA GLY A 189 -13.75 -23.00 -4.23
C GLY A 189 -14.72 -22.02 -4.92
N PHE A 190 -14.99 -20.86 -4.32
CA PHE A 190 -15.72 -19.75 -4.91
C PHE A 190 -14.72 -18.81 -5.58
N ASP A 191 -15.08 -18.31 -6.74
CA ASP A 191 -14.27 -17.32 -7.46
C ASP A 191 -14.31 -15.96 -6.68
N GLN A 192 -13.36 -15.81 -5.77
CA GLN A 192 -13.15 -14.60 -5.00
C GLN A 192 -12.87 -13.38 -5.89
N THR A 193 -12.48 -13.60 -7.14
CA THR A 193 -12.28 -12.57 -8.15
C THR A 193 -13.60 -11.87 -8.49
N GLU A 194 -14.71 -12.59 -8.57
CA GLU A 194 -16.02 -11.98 -8.80
C GLU A 194 -16.43 -11.06 -7.67
N ARG A 195 -16.19 -11.44 -6.41
CA ARG A 195 -16.42 -10.56 -5.27
C ARG A 195 -15.60 -9.27 -5.35
N PHE A 196 -14.32 -9.38 -5.73
CA PHE A 196 -13.48 -8.20 -5.94
C PHE A 196 -14.05 -7.31 -7.05
N LYS A 197 -14.49 -7.90 -8.19
CA LYS A 197 -15.11 -7.16 -9.29
C LYS A 197 -16.37 -6.43 -8.83
N GLU A 198 -17.28 -7.11 -8.14
CA GLU A 198 -18.52 -6.50 -7.64
C GLU A 198 -18.25 -5.29 -6.75
N ILE A 199 -17.30 -5.42 -5.81
CA ILE A 199 -16.97 -4.34 -4.87
C ILE A 199 -16.26 -3.19 -5.56
N PHE A 200 -15.26 -3.46 -6.41
CA PHE A 200 -14.36 -2.44 -6.95
C PHE A 200 -14.79 -1.88 -8.32
N SER A 201 -15.79 -2.45 -8.99
CA SER A 201 -16.27 -1.97 -10.30
C SER A 201 -16.77 -0.52 -10.27
N ASN A 202 -17.34 -0.08 -9.14
CA ASN A 202 -17.76 1.30 -8.96
C ASN A 202 -16.61 2.28 -8.70
N LEU A 203 -15.43 1.76 -8.34
CA LEU A 203 -14.26 2.57 -8.08
C LEU A 203 -13.43 2.82 -9.34
N GLY A 204 -13.37 1.83 -10.22
CA GLY A 204 -12.53 1.94 -11.41
C GLY A 204 -12.60 0.74 -12.35
N LYS A 205 -11.64 0.70 -13.27
CA LYS A 205 -11.53 -0.40 -14.23
C LYS A 205 -10.86 -1.60 -13.59
N ILE A 206 -11.49 -2.76 -13.75
CA ILE A 206 -10.93 -4.05 -13.34
C ILE A 206 -10.23 -4.72 -14.52
N ILE A 207 -9.08 -5.30 -14.24
CA ILE A 207 -8.27 -6.13 -15.14
C ILE A 207 -8.05 -7.46 -14.42
N CYS A 208 -8.43 -8.57 -15.07
CA CYS A 208 -8.26 -9.94 -14.57
C CYS A 208 -7.58 -10.78 -15.65
#